data_e86291d22f26b6c4ca5098995bf17255
#
_entry.id   e86291d22f26b6c4ca5098995bf17255
#
_cell.length_a   1.000
_cell.length_b   1.000
_cell.length_c   1.000
_cell.angle_alpha   90.00
_cell.angle_beta   90.00
_cell.angle_gamma   90.00
#
_symmetry.space_group_name_H-M   'P 1'
#
loop_
_entity.id
_entity.type
_entity.pdbx_description
1 polymer ?
#
loop_
_entity_poly.entity_id
_entity_poly.type
_entity_poly.pdbx_seq_one_letter_code
_entity_poly.pdbx_strand_id
1 'polypeptide(L)'
;MNPKKNLLLLHGALADKSQFDGLIPLLEEEYSVHAISFPGHGTEPLGNYQFSIESFSTFVLEYIKANNLSQPLVFGYSMGGYVGLFLASKIPNAVSGIVTLGTKVDWTVENAAKEVRQLDPEKILEKVPKFAGRLSNIHGPENWRNVVVSTGLLMTELGCNSLHEKDYKNIHVPVTMMIGDRDSMVDMNTSKLVCDFIPNSRFVVLQNTEHPFEKADLSLIADFLNNF
;
A
#
# COMPACT_ATOMS: atom_id res chain seq x y z
N MET A 1 -24.45 20.59 -5.87
CA MET A 1 -23.82 19.49 -5.12
C MET A 1 -22.42 19.95 -4.75
N ASN A 2 -21.99 19.73 -3.51
CA ASN A 2 -20.60 19.97 -3.16
C ASN A 2 -19.70 19.03 -3.98
N PRO A 3 -18.51 19.48 -4.41
CA PRO A 3 -17.57 18.60 -5.10
C PRO A 3 -17.19 17.43 -4.18
N LYS A 4 -17.16 16.22 -4.75
CA LYS A 4 -16.70 15.02 -4.00
C LYS A 4 -15.25 15.19 -3.57
N LYS A 5 -14.91 14.64 -2.40
CA LYS A 5 -13.52 14.55 -1.94
C LYS A 5 -12.74 13.59 -2.85
N ASN A 6 -11.45 13.86 -3.08
CA ASN A 6 -10.60 12.92 -3.83
C ASN A 6 -10.09 11.82 -2.89
N LEU A 7 -10.19 10.57 -3.34
CA LEU A 7 -9.64 9.41 -2.67
C LEU A 7 -8.67 8.68 -3.60
N LEU A 8 -7.44 8.50 -3.15
CA LEU A 8 -6.40 7.79 -3.88
C LEU A 8 -6.18 6.40 -3.28
N LEU A 9 -6.28 5.35 -4.10
CA LEU A 9 -6.12 3.96 -3.70
C LEU A 9 -4.76 3.42 -4.17
N LEU A 10 -3.94 2.93 -3.23
CA LEU A 10 -2.58 2.44 -3.44
C LEU A 10 -2.49 0.96 -3.11
N HIS A 11 -2.22 0.13 -4.14
CA HIS A 11 -2.23 -1.33 -4.04
C HIS A 11 -1.04 -1.93 -3.27
N GLY A 12 -1.17 -3.19 -2.88
CA GLY A 12 -0.12 -3.97 -2.23
C GLY A 12 0.95 -4.47 -3.21
N ALA A 13 2.02 -5.05 -2.65
CA ALA A 13 3.06 -5.70 -3.45
C ALA A 13 2.48 -6.79 -4.35
N LEU A 14 3.05 -6.96 -5.56
CA LEU A 14 2.64 -7.95 -6.55
C LEU A 14 1.19 -7.81 -7.06
N ALA A 15 0.50 -6.72 -6.75
CA ALA A 15 -0.82 -6.39 -7.25
C ALA A 15 -0.77 -5.21 -8.26
N ASP A 16 -1.93 -4.74 -8.67
CA ASP A 16 -2.12 -3.52 -9.43
C ASP A 16 -3.43 -2.84 -9.00
N LYS A 17 -3.82 -1.76 -9.67
CA LYS A 17 -5.04 -1.00 -9.35
C LYS A 17 -6.32 -1.84 -9.35
N SER A 18 -6.39 -2.94 -10.11
CA SER A 18 -7.56 -3.82 -10.16
C SER A 18 -7.85 -4.50 -8.82
N GLN A 19 -6.89 -4.49 -7.88
CA GLN A 19 -7.08 -4.96 -6.51
C GLN A 19 -8.29 -4.31 -5.84
N PHE A 20 -8.65 -3.10 -6.26
CA PHE A 20 -9.71 -2.31 -5.66
C PHE A 20 -11.04 -2.33 -6.42
N ASP A 21 -11.18 -3.14 -7.51
CA ASP A 21 -12.38 -3.16 -8.34
C ASP A 21 -13.66 -3.44 -7.53
N GLY A 22 -13.56 -4.27 -6.48
CA GLY A 22 -14.68 -4.54 -5.58
C GLY A 22 -14.95 -3.45 -4.55
N LEU A 23 -13.96 -2.62 -4.22
CA LEU A 23 -14.10 -1.53 -3.23
C LEU A 23 -14.60 -0.22 -3.86
N ILE A 24 -14.18 0.07 -5.08
CA ILE A 24 -14.49 1.33 -5.78
C ILE A 24 -16.00 1.64 -5.80
N PRO A 25 -16.90 0.72 -6.17
CA PRO A 25 -18.34 1.00 -6.23
C PRO A 25 -18.95 1.40 -4.88
N LEU A 26 -18.34 0.99 -3.76
CA LEU A 26 -18.79 1.30 -2.41
C LEU A 26 -18.37 2.71 -1.94
N LEU A 27 -17.49 3.37 -2.70
CA LEU A 27 -16.89 4.66 -2.36
C LEU A 27 -17.32 5.79 -3.30
N GLU A 28 -17.79 5.46 -4.51
CA GLU A 28 -18.09 6.44 -5.55
C GLU A 28 -19.24 7.38 -5.22
N GLU A 29 -20.07 7.09 -4.22
CA GLU A 29 -21.12 8.02 -3.77
C GLU A 29 -20.48 9.25 -3.08
N GLU A 30 -19.47 9.05 -2.23
CA GLU A 30 -18.82 10.09 -1.41
C GLU A 30 -17.56 10.66 -2.05
N TYR A 31 -16.84 9.85 -2.85
CA TYR A 31 -15.52 10.21 -3.36
C TYR A 31 -15.44 10.25 -4.89
N SER A 32 -14.53 11.11 -5.38
CA SER A 32 -13.89 10.93 -6.69
C SER A 32 -12.72 9.97 -6.48
N VAL A 33 -12.90 8.70 -6.88
CA VAL A 33 -11.93 7.62 -6.59
C VAL A 33 -10.88 7.51 -7.69
N HIS A 34 -9.62 7.47 -7.30
CA HIS A 34 -8.45 7.32 -8.16
C HIS A 34 -7.64 6.08 -7.73
N ALA A 35 -7.85 4.95 -8.40
CA ALA A 35 -7.01 3.77 -8.23
C ALA A 35 -5.84 3.80 -9.23
N ILE A 36 -4.62 3.73 -8.75
CA ILE A 36 -3.42 3.78 -9.60
C ILE A 36 -2.57 2.52 -9.46
N SER A 37 -1.94 2.11 -10.55
CA SER A 37 -0.88 1.10 -10.51
C SER A 37 0.45 1.80 -10.33
N PHE A 38 1.31 1.29 -9.44
CA PHE A 38 2.68 1.79 -9.33
C PHE A 38 3.48 1.48 -10.60
N PRO A 39 4.51 2.28 -10.93
CA PRO A 39 5.39 2.00 -12.06
C PRO A 39 5.92 0.57 -12.05
N GLY A 40 5.85 -0.10 -13.21
CA GLY A 40 6.24 -1.49 -13.39
C GLY A 40 5.18 -2.53 -12.98
N HIS A 41 4.04 -2.12 -12.39
CA HIS A 41 2.95 -3.02 -12.00
C HIS A 41 1.76 -2.96 -12.99
N GLY A 42 1.10 -4.11 -13.17
CA GLY A 42 -0.01 -4.21 -14.14
C GLY A 42 0.45 -3.84 -15.54
N THR A 43 -0.26 -2.92 -16.17
CA THR A 43 0.09 -2.36 -17.47
C THR A 43 0.82 -1.02 -17.38
N GLU A 44 1.09 -0.52 -16.16
CA GLU A 44 1.80 0.74 -15.95
C GLU A 44 3.29 0.56 -16.26
N PRO A 45 3.87 1.30 -17.19
CA PRO A 45 5.29 1.16 -17.52
C PRO A 45 6.17 1.63 -16.35
N LEU A 46 7.33 1.00 -16.17
CA LEU A 46 8.30 1.47 -15.18
C LEU A 46 8.82 2.87 -15.52
N GLY A 47 8.98 3.18 -16.81
CA GLY A 47 9.46 4.48 -17.26
C GLY A 47 10.84 4.84 -16.69
N ASN A 48 10.96 6.05 -16.16
CA ASN A 48 12.17 6.56 -15.53
C ASN A 48 12.20 6.31 -14.01
N TYR A 49 11.19 5.61 -13.46
CA TYR A 49 11.11 5.33 -12.02
C TYR A 49 11.98 4.12 -11.64
N GLN A 50 12.40 4.12 -10.39
CA GLN A 50 13.01 2.94 -9.79
C GLN A 50 11.96 2.11 -9.05
N PHE A 51 12.20 0.84 -8.87
CA PHE A 51 11.32 -0.03 -8.09
C PHE A 51 11.64 0.10 -6.61
N SER A 52 11.26 1.24 -6.02
CA SER A 52 11.53 1.59 -4.62
C SER A 52 10.36 2.39 -4.02
N ILE A 53 10.25 2.41 -2.69
CA ILE A 53 9.22 3.18 -1.97
C ILE A 53 9.34 4.68 -2.25
N GLU A 54 10.55 5.21 -2.27
CA GLU A 54 10.80 6.62 -2.56
C GLU A 54 10.32 7.00 -3.97
N SER A 55 10.65 6.17 -4.95
CA SER A 55 10.25 6.39 -6.33
C SER A 55 8.72 6.27 -6.52
N PHE A 56 8.09 5.28 -5.86
CA PHE A 56 6.63 5.16 -5.87
C PHE A 56 5.94 6.34 -5.19
N SER A 57 6.51 6.83 -4.08
CA SER A 57 6.03 8.05 -3.42
C SER A 57 6.13 9.28 -4.34
N THR A 58 7.23 9.40 -5.10
CA THR A 58 7.42 10.47 -6.10
C THR A 58 6.37 10.37 -7.20
N PHE A 59 6.11 9.17 -7.72
CA PHE A 59 5.07 8.93 -8.71
C PHE A 59 3.67 9.33 -8.20
N VAL A 60 3.34 8.95 -6.95
CA VAL A 60 2.08 9.36 -6.32
C VAL A 60 1.94 10.88 -6.25
N LEU A 61 3.01 11.57 -5.83
CA LEU A 61 3.01 13.04 -5.77
C LEU A 61 2.82 13.68 -7.14
N GLU A 62 3.48 13.14 -8.16
CA GLU A 62 3.36 13.61 -9.54
C GLU A 62 1.95 13.35 -10.09
N TYR A 63 1.35 12.19 -9.80
CA TYR A 63 -0.03 11.89 -10.14
C TYR A 63 -1.00 12.89 -9.49
N ILE A 64 -0.84 13.18 -8.20
CA ILE A 64 -1.64 14.18 -7.47
C ILE A 64 -1.57 15.53 -8.19
N LYS A 65 -0.37 15.99 -8.55
CA LYS A 65 -0.15 17.27 -9.24
C LYS A 65 -0.75 17.27 -10.66
N ALA A 66 -0.47 16.25 -11.45
CA ALA A 66 -0.90 16.14 -12.84
C ALA A 66 -2.44 16.11 -12.98
N ASN A 67 -3.13 15.54 -11.99
CA ASN A 67 -4.60 15.46 -11.96
C ASN A 67 -5.25 16.57 -11.14
N ASN A 68 -4.48 17.57 -10.65
CA ASN A 68 -4.97 18.68 -9.83
C ASN A 68 -5.77 18.22 -8.60
N LEU A 69 -5.37 17.11 -7.97
CA LEU A 69 -6.03 16.61 -6.77
C LEU A 69 -5.63 17.47 -5.57
N SER A 70 -6.59 18.20 -5.01
CA SER A 70 -6.34 19.00 -3.81
C SER A 70 -6.32 18.10 -2.59
N GLN A 71 -5.14 17.80 -2.05
CA GLN A 71 -4.95 17.03 -0.82
C GLN A 71 -5.88 15.79 -0.74
N PRO A 72 -5.72 14.77 -1.61
CA PRO A 72 -6.58 13.59 -1.57
C PRO A 72 -6.43 12.84 -0.24
N LEU A 73 -7.50 12.18 0.22
CA LEU A 73 -7.38 11.11 1.19
C LEU A 73 -6.66 9.93 0.52
N VAL A 74 -5.75 9.28 1.21
CA VAL A 74 -5.05 8.08 0.72
C VAL A 74 -5.52 6.85 1.48
N PHE A 75 -6.00 5.84 0.76
CA PHE A 75 -6.12 4.49 1.28
C PHE A 75 -5.02 3.62 0.66
N GLY A 76 -4.18 3.04 1.51
CA GLY A 76 -3.10 2.17 1.07
C GLY A 76 -3.18 0.78 1.71
N TYR A 77 -3.15 -0.25 0.87
CA TYR A 77 -3.07 -1.62 1.34
C TYR A 77 -1.61 -2.11 1.31
N SER A 78 -1.14 -2.71 2.41
CA SER A 78 0.19 -3.32 2.53
C SER A 78 1.30 -2.35 2.07
N MET A 79 2.02 -2.64 0.99
CA MET A 79 3.04 -1.76 0.39
C MET A 79 2.48 -0.36 0.09
N GLY A 80 1.28 -0.26 -0.44
CA GLY A 80 0.65 1.03 -0.76
C GLY A 80 0.43 1.90 0.48
N GLY A 81 0.10 1.30 1.62
CA GLY A 81 0.03 2.03 2.90
C GLY A 81 1.39 2.56 3.33
N TYR A 82 2.46 1.79 3.13
CA TYR A 82 3.81 2.25 3.43
C TYR A 82 4.25 3.41 2.53
N VAL A 83 3.90 3.36 1.23
CA VAL A 83 4.14 4.48 0.29
C VAL A 83 3.40 5.75 0.75
N GLY A 84 2.13 5.62 1.21
CA GLY A 84 1.37 6.74 1.74
C GLY A 84 2.01 7.37 3.00
N LEU A 85 2.43 6.54 3.95
CA LEU A 85 3.12 6.97 5.17
C LEU A 85 4.47 7.65 4.82
N PHE A 86 5.23 7.07 3.88
CA PHE A 86 6.48 7.65 3.40
C PHE A 86 6.24 9.03 2.78
N LEU A 87 5.26 9.16 1.88
CA LEU A 87 4.90 10.44 1.26
C LEU A 87 4.61 11.51 2.31
N ALA A 88 3.73 11.21 3.27
CA ALA A 88 3.32 12.17 4.29
C ALA A 88 4.47 12.55 5.24
N SER A 89 5.41 11.63 5.51
CA SER A 89 6.58 11.90 6.35
C SER A 89 7.60 12.84 5.68
N LYS A 90 7.65 12.84 4.33
CA LYS A 90 8.62 13.65 3.56
C LYS A 90 8.02 14.94 3.02
N ILE A 91 6.72 14.95 2.70
CA ILE A 91 6.05 16.08 2.05
C ILE A 91 4.79 16.45 2.85
N PRO A 92 4.91 17.38 3.82
CA PRO A 92 3.78 17.86 4.59
C PRO A 92 2.65 18.39 3.68
N ASN A 93 1.41 18.09 4.04
CA ASN A 93 0.21 18.55 3.33
C ASN A 93 0.05 18.05 1.88
N ALA A 94 0.82 17.03 1.44
CA ALA A 94 0.60 16.40 0.14
C ALA A 94 -0.78 15.71 0.06
N VAL A 95 -1.27 15.22 1.20
CA VAL A 95 -2.54 14.50 1.35
C VAL A 95 -3.33 15.05 2.53
N SER A 96 -4.65 14.80 2.59
CA SER A 96 -5.50 15.24 3.72
C SER A 96 -5.50 14.26 4.88
N GLY A 97 -5.16 13.01 4.64
CA GLY A 97 -5.11 11.95 5.64
C GLY A 97 -4.71 10.62 5.01
N ILE A 98 -4.47 9.63 5.83
CA ILE A 98 -4.05 8.29 5.41
C ILE A 98 -4.84 7.24 6.17
N VAL A 99 -5.37 6.27 5.45
CA VAL A 99 -5.88 5.01 6.00
C VAL A 99 -5.03 3.88 5.45
N THR A 100 -4.43 3.06 6.31
CA THR A 100 -3.66 1.89 5.89
C THR A 100 -4.37 0.60 6.32
N LEU A 101 -4.20 -0.47 5.54
CA LEU A 101 -4.63 -1.81 5.91
C LEU A 101 -3.48 -2.80 5.73
N GLY A 102 -3.13 -3.53 6.79
CA GLY A 102 -2.13 -4.59 6.72
C GLY A 102 -0.73 -4.10 6.29
N THR A 103 -0.36 -2.88 6.68
CA THR A 103 0.93 -2.29 6.30
C THR A 103 2.04 -2.75 7.23
N LYS A 104 3.01 -3.49 6.67
CA LYS A 104 4.20 -3.91 7.40
C LYS A 104 5.12 -2.71 7.65
N VAL A 105 5.51 -2.50 8.90
CA VAL A 105 6.34 -1.36 9.35
C VAL A 105 7.61 -1.80 10.08
N ASP A 106 7.76 -3.08 10.40
CA ASP A 106 8.90 -3.66 11.12
C ASP A 106 10.04 -4.09 10.18
N TRP A 107 10.44 -3.18 9.30
CA TRP A 107 11.50 -3.45 8.35
C TRP A 107 12.88 -3.40 9.00
N THR A 108 13.53 -4.55 9.07
CA THR A 108 14.95 -4.76 9.42
C THR A 108 15.59 -5.63 8.36
N VAL A 109 16.91 -5.67 8.29
CA VAL A 109 17.64 -6.57 7.37
C VAL A 109 17.19 -8.02 7.54
N GLU A 110 16.95 -8.46 8.79
CA GLU A 110 16.47 -9.82 9.07
C GLU A 110 15.06 -10.06 8.57
N ASN A 111 14.12 -9.13 8.85
CA ASN A 111 12.73 -9.25 8.43
C ASN A 111 12.60 -9.19 6.90
N ALA A 112 13.33 -8.27 6.25
CA ALA A 112 13.40 -8.21 4.79
C ALA A 112 13.89 -9.53 4.18
N ALA A 113 14.97 -10.11 4.74
CA ALA A 113 15.47 -11.39 4.26
C ALA A 113 14.49 -12.56 4.41
N LYS A 114 13.59 -12.53 5.41
CA LYS A 114 12.52 -13.53 5.56
C LYS A 114 11.49 -13.41 4.42
N GLU A 115 11.04 -12.19 4.13
CA GLU A 115 10.07 -11.93 3.06
C GLU A 115 10.63 -12.29 1.68
N VAL A 116 11.87 -11.86 1.39
CA VAL A 116 12.53 -12.07 0.10
C VAL A 116 12.70 -13.55 -0.25
N ARG A 117 12.86 -14.43 0.74
CA ARG A 117 12.97 -15.90 0.48
C ARG A 117 11.76 -16.48 -0.24
N GLN A 118 10.60 -15.82 -0.15
CA GLN A 118 9.36 -16.26 -0.80
C GLN A 118 9.21 -15.66 -2.21
N LEU A 119 10.03 -14.68 -2.56
CA LEU A 119 9.97 -13.93 -3.83
C LEU A 119 10.94 -14.50 -4.87
N ASP A 120 10.80 -15.78 -5.16
CA ASP A 120 11.55 -16.48 -6.21
C ASP A 120 10.55 -16.92 -7.29
N PRO A 121 10.62 -16.34 -8.50
CA PRO A 121 9.64 -16.62 -9.56
C PRO A 121 9.55 -18.11 -9.94
N GLU A 122 10.67 -18.80 -9.95
CA GLU A 122 10.68 -20.23 -10.34
C GLU A 122 10.09 -21.10 -9.22
N LYS A 123 10.36 -20.78 -7.96
CA LYS A 123 9.69 -21.44 -6.84
C LYS A 123 8.19 -21.14 -6.78
N ILE A 124 7.79 -19.91 -7.11
CA ILE A 124 6.38 -19.54 -7.20
C ILE A 124 5.70 -20.36 -8.29
N LEU A 125 6.34 -20.45 -9.46
CA LEU A 125 5.80 -21.24 -10.58
C LEU A 125 5.65 -22.73 -10.21
N GLU A 126 6.67 -23.31 -9.57
CA GLU A 126 6.69 -24.71 -9.18
C GLU A 126 5.69 -25.03 -8.05
N LYS A 127 5.69 -24.23 -6.96
CA LYS A 127 4.97 -24.56 -5.74
C LYS A 127 3.53 -24.03 -5.68
N VAL A 128 3.30 -22.89 -6.32
CA VAL A 128 2.00 -22.19 -6.31
C VAL A 128 1.60 -21.70 -7.71
N PRO A 129 1.46 -22.62 -8.71
CA PRO A 129 1.26 -22.25 -10.12
C PRO A 129 0.01 -21.40 -10.36
N LYS A 130 -1.03 -21.52 -9.54
CA LYS A 130 -2.21 -20.64 -9.63
C LYS A 130 -1.86 -19.18 -9.32
N PHE A 131 -0.97 -18.96 -8.37
CA PHE A 131 -0.50 -17.60 -8.05
C PHE A 131 0.41 -17.07 -9.17
N ALA A 132 1.32 -17.88 -9.72
CA ALA A 132 2.10 -17.52 -10.90
C ALA A 132 1.20 -17.13 -12.08
N GLY A 133 0.13 -17.90 -12.34
CA GLY A 133 -0.86 -17.58 -13.37
C GLY A 133 -1.56 -16.23 -13.11
N ARG A 134 -1.94 -15.94 -11.86
CA ARG A 134 -2.51 -14.64 -11.47
C ARG A 134 -1.53 -13.50 -11.73
N LEU A 135 -0.26 -13.65 -11.32
CA LEU A 135 0.77 -12.64 -11.58
C LEU A 135 0.98 -12.39 -13.07
N SER A 136 1.00 -13.47 -13.87
CA SER A 136 1.11 -13.37 -15.32
C SER A 136 -0.09 -12.65 -15.96
N ASN A 137 -1.30 -12.84 -15.44
CA ASN A 137 -2.49 -12.14 -15.89
C ASN A 137 -2.46 -10.65 -15.54
N ILE A 138 -1.95 -10.30 -14.36
CA ILE A 138 -1.87 -8.90 -13.89
C ILE A 138 -0.76 -8.15 -14.62
N HIS A 139 0.45 -8.72 -14.67
CA HIS A 139 1.66 -8.01 -15.12
C HIS A 139 2.11 -8.38 -16.53
N GLY A 140 1.41 -9.31 -17.16
CA GLY A 140 1.82 -9.88 -18.44
C GLY A 140 2.80 -11.06 -18.29
N PRO A 141 2.78 -12.00 -19.28
CA PRO A 141 3.58 -13.23 -19.22
C PRO A 141 5.10 -12.97 -19.19
N GLU A 142 5.55 -11.87 -19.80
CA GLU A 142 6.97 -11.51 -19.88
C GLU A 142 7.46 -10.73 -18.66
N ASN A 143 6.58 -9.98 -17.97
CA ASN A 143 7.00 -9.03 -16.94
C ASN A 143 6.79 -9.52 -15.49
N TRP A 144 5.87 -10.45 -15.24
CA TRP A 144 5.54 -10.84 -13.87
C TRP A 144 6.75 -11.32 -13.04
N ARG A 145 7.71 -12.02 -13.69
CA ARG A 145 8.95 -12.46 -13.03
C ARG A 145 9.81 -11.28 -12.59
N ASN A 146 9.91 -10.25 -13.45
CA ASN A 146 10.63 -9.03 -13.12
C ASN A 146 9.98 -8.30 -11.94
N VAL A 147 8.64 -8.25 -11.88
CA VAL A 147 7.91 -7.66 -10.75
C VAL A 147 8.23 -8.39 -9.46
N VAL A 148 8.24 -9.73 -9.45
CA VAL A 148 8.60 -10.53 -8.26
C VAL A 148 10.03 -10.23 -7.81
N VAL A 149 11.00 -10.26 -8.71
CA VAL A 149 12.42 -9.98 -8.42
C VAL A 149 12.59 -8.55 -7.90
N SER A 150 12.00 -7.57 -8.58
CA SER A 150 12.09 -6.16 -8.20
C SER A 150 11.44 -5.88 -6.86
N THR A 151 10.34 -6.56 -6.54
CA THR A 151 9.71 -6.50 -5.21
C THR A 151 10.67 -7.02 -4.13
N GLY A 152 11.39 -8.11 -4.40
CA GLY A 152 12.42 -8.62 -3.48
C GLY A 152 13.56 -7.61 -3.25
N LEU A 153 14.01 -6.92 -4.29
CA LEU A 153 15.03 -5.87 -4.19
C LEU A 153 14.51 -4.67 -3.37
N LEU A 154 13.27 -4.23 -3.61
CA LEU A 154 12.62 -3.18 -2.84
C LEU A 154 12.54 -3.54 -1.34
N MET A 155 12.14 -4.77 -1.01
CA MET A 155 12.07 -5.22 0.39
C MET A 155 13.47 -5.30 1.03
N THR A 156 14.50 -5.69 0.27
CA THR A 156 15.89 -5.68 0.73
C THR A 156 16.34 -4.26 1.06
N GLU A 157 16.03 -3.29 0.20
CA GLU A 157 16.32 -1.87 0.43
C GLU A 157 15.60 -1.35 1.69
N LEU A 158 14.32 -1.68 1.86
CA LEU A 158 13.56 -1.33 3.05
C LEU A 158 14.18 -1.86 4.34
N GLY A 159 14.81 -3.05 4.31
CA GLY A 159 15.53 -3.59 5.45
C GLY A 159 16.66 -2.68 5.94
N CYS A 160 17.23 -1.86 5.06
CA CYS A 160 18.31 -0.92 5.37
C CYS A 160 17.84 0.52 5.54
N ASN A 161 16.79 0.92 4.81
CA ASN A 161 16.37 2.32 4.64
C ASN A 161 14.89 2.53 4.98
N SER A 162 14.38 1.87 6.02
CA SER A 162 13.00 2.05 6.46
C SER A 162 12.76 3.38 7.17
N LEU A 163 11.49 3.75 7.30
CA LEU A 163 11.07 4.87 8.16
C LEU A 163 11.44 4.57 9.61
N HIS A 164 11.96 5.57 10.30
CA HIS A 164 12.29 5.53 11.72
C HIS A 164 11.26 6.34 12.53
N GLU A 165 11.30 6.24 13.85
CA GLU A 165 10.43 6.96 14.78
C GLU A 165 10.33 8.46 14.44
N LYS A 166 11.45 9.12 14.11
CA LYS A 166 11.49 10.54 13.73
C LYS A 166 10.68 10.85 12.46
N ASP A 167 10.64 9.91 11.51
CA ASP A 167 9.89 10.09 10.25
C ASP A 167 8.39 9.95 10.53
N TYR A 168 7.98 8.98 11.36
CA TYR A 168 6.58 8.83 11.78
C TYR A 168 6.08 10.04 12.58
N LYS A 169 6.91 10.60 13.46
CA LYS A 169 6.60 11.84 14.21
C LYS A 169 6.40 13.07 13.32
N ASN A 170 6.94 13.07 12.10
CA ASN A 170 6.76 14.13 11.12
C ASN A 170 5.44 14.02 10.32
N ILE A 171 4.65 12.96 10.52
CA ILE A 171 3.35 12.82 9.88
C ILE A 171 2.32 13.59 10.71
N HIS A 172 1.86 14.73 10.20
CA HIS A 172 0.93 15.60 10.93
C HIS A 172 -0.53 15.47 10.48
N VAL A 173 -0.78 14.84 9.33
CA VAL A 173 -2.13 14.55 8.85
C VAL A 173 -2.78 13.42 9.68
N PRO A 174 -4.12 13.35 9.78
CA PRO A 174 -4.78 12.23 10.41
C PRO A 174 -4.39 10.89 9.78
N VAL A 175 -4.09 9.88 10.60
CA VAL A 175 -3.76 8.53 10.15
C VAL A 175 -4.63 7.50 10.87
N THR A 176 -5.23 6.59 10.10
CA THR A 176 -5.83 5.37 10.65
C THR A 176 -5.02 4.17 10.18
N MET A 177 -4.38 3.46 11.11
CA MET A 177 -3.70 2.21 10.81
C MET A 177 -4.61 1.03 11.14
N MET A 178 -5.00 0.27 10.11
CA MET A 178 -5.88 -0.89 10.24
C MET A 178 -5.08 -2.17 10.06
N ILE A 179 -5.41 -3.19 10.85
CA ILE A 179 -4.82 -4.53 10.75
C ILE A 179 -5.88 -5.60 11.02
N GLY A 180 -5.79 -6.73 10.35
CA GLY A 180 -6.62 -7.89 10.66
C GLY A 180 -6.10 -8.63 11.91
N ASP A 181 -7.00 -9.13 12.76
CA ASP A 181 -6.64 -9.93 13.94
C ASP A 181 -6.04 -11.30 13.58
N ARG A 182 -6.19 -11.73 12.32
CA ARG A 182 -5.63 -12.96 11.75
C ARG A 182 -4.55 -12.69 10.69
N ASP A 183 -4.04 -11.47 10.63
CA ASP A 183 -2.93 -11.13 9.74
C ASP A 183 -1.66 -11.85 10.24
N SER A 184 -1.15 -12.78 9.43
CA SER A 184 0.07 -13.55 9.73
C SER A 184 1.34 -12.96 9.14
N MET A 185 1.25 -11.87 8.37
CA MET A 185 2.39 -11.23 7.70
C MET A 185 2.85 -9.96 8.42
N VAL A 186 1.94 -9.30 9.16
CA VAL A 186 2.21 -8.02 9.82
C VAL A 186 2.11 -8.21 11.33
N ASP A 187 3.13 -7.77 12.06
CA ASP A 187 3.12 -7.81 13.52
C ASP A 187 2.26 -6.69 14.10
N MET A 188 1.22 -7.08 14.84
CA MET A 188 0.23 -6.16 15.41
C MET A 188 0.85 -5.24 16.47
N ASN A 189 1.75 -5.76 17.30
CA ASN A 189 2.34 -4.98 18.39
C ASN A 189 3.27 -3.89 17.84
N THR A 190 4.08 -4.24 16.85
CA THR A 190 4.96 -3.26 16.17
C THR A 190 4.14 -2.23 15.41
N SER A 191 3.06 -2.66 14.73
CA SER A 191 2.16 -1.73 14.03
C SER A 191 1.51 -0.74 15.00
N LYS A 192 1.06 -1.21 16.17
CA LYS A 192 0.50 -0.33 17.20
C LYS A 192 1.56 0.63 17.76
N LEU A 193 2.76 0.16 18.05
CA LEU A 193 3.86 1.00 18.52
C LEU A 193 4.18 2.12 17.51
N VAL A 194 4.25 1.79 16.22
CA VAL A 194 4.49 2.78 15.16
C VAL A 194 3.33 3.76 15.05
N CYS A 195 2.08 3.28 15.17
CA CYS A 195 0.92 4.15 15.20
C CYS A 195 1.02 5.17 16.36
N ASP A 196 1.47 4.75 17.54
CA ASP A 196 1.64 5.63 18.69
C ASP A 196 2.74 6.70 18.51
N PHE A 197 3.65 6.56 17.53
CA PHE A 197 4.60 7.61 17.15
C PHE A 197 3.98 8.73 16.31
N ILE A 198 2.86 8.47 15.64
CA ILE A 198 2.21 9.44 14.74
C ILE A 198 1.27 10.31 15.57
N PRO A 199 1.46 11.66 15.64
CA PRO A 199 0.77 12.54 16.58
C PRO A 199 -0.76 12.51 16.47
N ASN A 200 -1.30 12.34 15.26
CA ASN A 200 -2.75 12.33 15.00
C ASN A 200 -3.16 11.00 14.37
N SER A 201 -3.09 9.94 15.17
CA SER A 201 -3.35 8.60 14.67
C SER A 201 -4.35 7.82 15.51
N ARG A 202 -4.97 6.81 14.90
CA ARG A 202 -5.71 5.76 15.58
C ARG A 202 -5.36 4.40 15.03
N PHE A 203 -5.37 3.40 15.90
CA PHE A 203 -5.13 2.01 15.54
C PHE A 203 -6.46 1.23 15.56
N VAL A 204 -6.75 0.49 14.51
CA VAL A 204 -8.01 -0.26 14.35
C VAL A 204 -7.70 -1.72 14.03
N VAL A 205 -8.31 -2.64 14.81
CA VAL A 205 -8.19 -4.08 14.56
C VAL A 205 -9.48 -4.58 13.92
N LEU A 206 -9.37 -5.13 12.73
CA LEU A 206 -10.49 -5.75 12.00
C LEU A 206 -10.63 -7.21 12.43
N GLN A 207 -11.80 -7.56 12.95
CA GLN A 207 -12.06 -8.91 13.43
C GLN A 207 -12.18 -9.90 12.28
N ASN A 208 -11.69 -11.14 12.48
CA ASN A 208 -11.73 -12.24 11.53
C ASN A 208 -11.09 -11.93 10.16
N THR A 209 -10.15 -10.99 10.11
CA THR A 209 -9.53 -10.51 8.89
C THR A 209 -8.10 -11.04 8.76
N GLU A 210 -7.81 -11.73 7.66
CA GLU A 210 -6.47 -12.18 7.26
C GLU A 210 -5.75 -11.10 6.43
N HIS A 211 -4.44 -11.32 6.11
CA HIS A 211 -3.67 -10.36 5.29
C HIS A 211 -4.23 -10.19 3.87
N PRO A 212 -4.59 -11.25 3.10
CA PRO A 212 -5.02 -11.08 1.71
C PRO A 212 -6.23 -10.16 1.58
N PHE A 213 -6.10 -9.11 0.74
CA PHE A 213 -7.13 -8.08 0.54
C PHE A 213 -8.48 -8.68 0.10
N GLU A 214 -8.43 -9.74 -0.69
CA GLU A 214 -9.60 -10.47 -1.19
C GLU A 214 -10.43 -11.15 -0.09
N LYS A 215 -9.87 -11.25 1.12
CA LYS A 215 -10.55 -11.81 2.31
C LYS A 215 -11.05 -10.73 3.27
N ALA A 216 -10.73 -9.47 3.02
CA ALA A 216 -11.19 -8.37 3.85
C ALA A 216 -12.67 -8.06 3.59
N ASP A 217 -13.36 -7.60 4.61
CA ASP A 217 -14.71 -7.06 4.48
C ASP A 217 -14.66 -5.67 3.85
N LEU A 218 -14.95 -5.61 2.53
CA LEU A 218 -14.90 -4.37 1.77
C LEU A 218 -15.95 -3.36 2.22
N SER A 219 -17.11 -3.81 2.72
CA SER A 219 -18.15 -2.91 3.25
C SER A 219 -17.67 -2.22 4.51
N LEU A 220 -17.02 -2.96 5.40
CA LEU A 220 -16.43 -2.39 6.62
C LEU A 220 -15.32 -1.39 6.29
N ILE A 221 -14.46 -1.68 5.29
CA ILE A 221 -13.42 -0.74 4.84
C ILE A 221 -14.05 0.53 4.26
N ALA A 222 -15.09 0.39 3.42
CA ALA A 222 -15.81 1.52 2.85
C ALA A 222 -16.46 2.38 3.94
N ASP A 223 -17.09 1.78 4.94
CA ASP A 223 -17.69 2.49 6.07
C ASP A 223 -16.63 3.32 6.84
N PHE A 224 -15.43 2.76 7.04
CA PHE A 224 -14.34 3.51 7.67
C PHE A 224 -13.88 4.69 6.83
N LEU A 225 -13.77 4.52 5.51
CA LEU A 225 -13.35 5.57 4.59
C LEU A 225 -14.41 6.67 4.46
N ASN A 226 -15.68 6.30 4.37
CA ASN A 226 -16.79 7.25 4.27
C ASN A 226 -17.00 8.09 5.54
N ASN A 227 -16.48 7.63 6.68
CA ASN A 227 -16.55 8.34 7.97
C ASN A 227 -15.19 8.95 8.41
N PHE A 228 -14.20 9.03 7.50
CA PHE A 228 -12.91 9.66 7.74
C PHE A 228 -12.99 11.21 7.53
#